data_06ec38af2da91739451fe2f923eec06a
#
_entry.id   06ec38af2da91739451fe2f923eec06a
#
_cell.length_a   1.000
_cell.length_b   1.000
_cell.length_c   1.000
_cell.angle_alpha   90.00
_cell.angle_beta   90.00
_cell.angle_gamma   90.00
#
_symmetry.space_group_name_H-M   'P 1'
#
loop_
_entity.id
_entity.type
_entity.pdbx_description
1 polymer ?
#
loop_
_entity_poly.entity_id
_entity_poly.type
_entity_poly.pdbx_seq_one_letter_code
_entity_poly.pdbx_strand_id
1 'polypeptide(L)'
;MYDDIILEIIEHVKDAIEVDKLEINKIRKERNKLKKYIKAGEDLQLYNETLGLEIFKKEECINNIKEKITKEKKAIYRLNRVMELLK
;
A
#
# COMPACT_ATOMS: atom_id res chain seq x y z
N MET A 1 26.24 19.80 0.33
CA MET A 1 25.22 20.33 1.24
C MET A 1 23.80 19.97 0.79
N TYR A 2 23.41 20.34 -0.44
CA TYR A 2 22.09 19.93 -0.97
C TYR A 2 21.94 18.42 -1.13
N ASP A 3 23.01 17.71 -1.47
CA ASP A 3 23.00 16.27 -1.67
C ASP A 3 22.60 15.52 -0.39
N ASP A 4 23.06 15.98 0.78
CA ASP A 4 22.73 15.35 2.06
C ASP A 4 21.26 15.48 2.40
N ILE A 5 20.66 16.66 2.10
CA ILE A 5 19.24 16.92 2.34
C ILE A 5 18.39 16.03 1.40
N ILE A 6 18.78 15.95 0.13
CA ILE A 6 18.05 15.13 -0.85
C ILE A 6 18.14 13.65 -0.48
N LEU A 7 19.31 13.16 -0.07
CA LEU A 7 19.48 11.79 0.36
C LEU A 7 18.63 11.47 1.59
N GLU A 8 18.54 12.40 2.52
CA GLU A 8 17.69 12.23 3.71
C GLU A 8 16.21 12.12 3.32
N ILE A 9 15.74 12.96 2.40
CA ILE A 9 14.37 12.89 1.89
C ILE A 9 14.12 11.55 1.20
N ILE A 10 15.05 11.08 0.37
CA ILE A 10 14.94 9.79 -0.31
C ILE A 10 14.81 8.67 0.70
N GLU A 11 15.61 8.66 1.76
CA GLU A 11 15.53 7.63 2.81
C GLU A 11 14.19 7.66 3.54
N HIS A 12 13.65 8.84 3.84
CA HIS A 12 12.32 8.97 4.44
C HIS A 12 11.22 8.40 3.52
N VAL A 13 11.31 8.66 2.21
CA VAL A 13 10.34 8.13 1.25
C VAL A 13 10.46 6.62 1.12
N LYS A 14 11.67 6.08 1.12
CA LYS A 14 11.91 4.62 1.11
C LYS A 14 11.30 3.96 2.35
N ASP A 15 11.48 4.55 3.51
CA ASP A 15 10.91 4.04 4.76
C ASP A 15 9.37 4.06 4.70
N ALA A 16 8.78 5.12 4.15
CA ALA A 16 7.33 5.21 3.95
C ALA A 16 6.81 4.10 3.03
N ILE A 17 7.55 3.78 1.97
CA ILE A 17 7.20 2.69 1.06
C ILE A 17 7.20 1.34 1.80
N GLU A 18 8.20 1.08 2.63
CA GLU A 18 8.27 -0.16 3.40
C GLU A 18 7.11 -0.28 4.39
N VAL A 19 6.75 0.80 5.07
CA VAL A 19 5.58 0.84 5.97
C VAL A 19 4.30 0.55 5.18
N ASP A 20 4.14 1.15 4.01
CA ASP A 20 2.96 0.93 3.16
C ASP A 20 2.87 -0.51 2.66
N LYS A 21 4.00 -1.14 2.32
CA LYS A 21 4.04 -2.55 1.92
C LYS A 21 3.60 -3.47 3.07
N LEU A 22 4.03 -3.19 4.29
CA LEU A 22 3.61 -3.94 5.48
C LEU A 22 2.11 -3.79 5.71
N GLU A 23 1.56 -2.60 5.53
CA GLU A 23 0.12 -2.33 5.66
C GLU A 23 -0.67 -3.11 4.62
N ILE A 24 -0.22 -3.15 3.36
CA ILE A 24 -0.84 -3.96 2.31
C ILE A 24 -0.89 -5.44 2.73
N ASN A 25 0.21 -5.97 3.24
CA ASN A 25 0.28 -7.37 3.67
C ASN A 25 -0.70 -7.67 4.80
N LYS A 26 -0.81 -6.76 5.76
CA LYS A 26 -1.76 -6.86 6.87
C LYS A 26 -3.20 -6.90 6.35
N ILE A 27 -3.56 -5.98 5.46
CA ILE A 27 -4.91 -5.89 4.90
C ILE A 27 -5.22 -7.13 4.06
N ARG A 28 -4.25 -7.64 3.29
CA ARG A 28 -4.41 -8.88 2.52
C ARG A 28 -4.72 -10.08 3.40
N LYS A 29 -4.05 -10.19 4.53
CA LYS A 29 -4.31 -11.27 5.51
C LYS A 29 -5.73 -11.18 6.06
N GLU A 30 -6.17 -9.98 6.40
CA GLU A 30 -7.54 -9.74 6.87
C GLU A 30 -8.57 -10.08 5.79
N ARG A 31 -8.33 -9.65 4.55
CA ARG A 31 -9.18 -9.98 3.39
C ARG A 31 -9.29 -11.48 3.18
N ASN A 32 -8.16 -12.19 3.22
CA ASN A 32 -8.14 -13.64 3.00
C ASN A 32 -8.89 -14.38 4.11
N LYS A 33 -8.83 -13.88 5.34
CA LYS A 33 -9.58 -14.41 6.47
C LYS A 33 -11.08 -14.28 6.23
N LEU A 34 -11.53 -13.11 5.75
CA LEU A 34 -12.94 -12.88 5.41
C LEU A 34 -13.41 -13.78 4.28
N LYS A 35 -12.57 -14.02 3.27
CA LYS A 35 -12.89 -14.94 2.16
C LYS A 35 -13.11 -16.36 2.67
N LYS A 36 -12.32 -16.80 3.66
CA LYS A 36 -12.51 -18.12 4.30
C LYS A 36 -13.84 -18.20 5.04
N TYR A 37 -14.23 -17.13 5.72
CA TYR A 37 -15.53 -17.09 6.42
C TYR A 37 -16.70 -17.16 5.44
N ILE A 38 -16.64 -16.47 4.32
CA ILE A 38 -17.67 -16.56 3.27
C ILE A 38 -17.81 -17.99 2.77
N LYS A 39 -16.67 -18.63 2.48
CA LYS A 39 -16.66 -20.02 2.00
C LYS A 39 -17.26 -20.99 3.01
N ALA A 40 -17.02 -20.76 4.30
CA ALA A 40 -17.54 -21.60 5.37
C ALA A 40 -19.03 -21.34 5.64
N GLY A 41 -19.55 -20.14 5.32
CA GLY A 41 -20.93 -19.72 5.59
C GLY A 41 -21.80 -19.58 4.34
N GLU A 42 -21.62 -20.44 3.33
CA GLU A 42 -22.36 -20.37 2.05
C GLU A 42 -23.88 -20.34 2.20
N ASP A 43 -24.41 -20.91 3.28
CA ASP A 43 -25.85 -20.99 3.52
C ASP A 43 -26.47 -19.70 4.11
N LEU A 44 -25.65 -18.70 4.45
CA LEU A 44 -26.06 -17.43 5.06
C LEU A 44 -25.82 -16.27 4.11
N GLN A 45 -26.68 -16.13 3.11
CA GLN A 45 -26.54 -15.13 2.04
C GLN A 45 -26.35 -13.69 2.56
N LEU A 46 -27.14 -13.26 3.53
CA LEU A 46 -27.04 -11.90 4.09
C LEU A 46 -25.68 -11.68 4.77
N TYR A 47 -25.19 -12.67 5.49
CA TYR A 47 -23.87 -12.64 6.12
C TYR A 47 -22.76 -12.55 5.08
N ASN A 48 -22.88 -13.33 3.99
CA ASN A 48 -21.92 -13.31 2.89
C ASN A 48 -21.89 -11.97 2.15
N GLU A 49 -23.04 -11.32 1.98
CA GLU A 49 -23.12 -9.98 1.37
C GLU A 49 -22.38 -8.94 2.22
N THR A 50 -22.56 -8.97 3.53
CA THR A 50 -21.87 -8.07 4.45
C THR A 50 -20.37 -8.29 4.42
N LEU A 51 -19.91 -9.54 4.45
CA LEU A 51 -18.50 -9.87 4.35
C LEU A 51 -17.91 -9.50 2.98
N GLY A 52 -18.69 -9.69 1.91
CA GLY A 52 -18.30 -9.30 0.57
C GLY A 52 -18.06 -7.80 0.46
N LEU A 53 -18.88 -6.99 1.12
CA LEU A 53 -18.69 -5.53 1.16
C LEU A 53 -17.41 -5.15 1.90
N GLU A 54 -17.11 -5.83 3.02
CA GLU A 54 -15.88 -5.61 3.77
C GLU A 54 -14.64 -6.00 2.95
N ILE A 55 -14.72 -7.10 2.19
CA ILE A 55 -13.64 -7.51 1.28
C ILE A 55 -13.41 -6.45 0.22
N PHE A 56 -14.48 -5.93 -0.39
CA PHE A 56 -14.39 -4.86 -1.39
C PHE A 56 -13.69 -3.62 -0.83
N LYS A 57 -14.06 -3.20 0.37
CA LYS A 57 -13.41 -2.06 1.04
C LYS A 57 -11.92 -2.29 1.26
N LYS A 58 -11.54 -3.51 1.65
CA LYS A 58 -10.13 -3.85 1.87
C LYS A 58 -9.34 -3.87 0.57
N GLU A 59 -9.93 -4.36 -0.51
CA GLU A 59 -9.31 -4.34 -1.84
C GLU A 59 -9.11 -2.91 -2.35
N GLU A 60 -10.09 -2.04 -2.13
CA GLU A 60 -9.99 -0.63 -2.47
C GLU A 60 -8.86 0.04 -1.67
N CYS A 61 -8.77 -0.25 -0.38
CA CYS A 61 -7.70 0.25 0.48
C CYS A 61 -6.31 -0.19 -0.01
N ILE A 62 -6.17 -1.46 -0.38
CA ILE A 62 -4.93 -1.99 -0.94
C ILE A 62 -4.55 -1.24 -2.22
N ASN A 63 -5.51 -1.02 -3.12
CA ASN A 63 -5.27 -0.32 -4.37
C ASN A 63 -4.83 1.12 -4.14
N ASN A 64 -5.45 1.82 -3.18
CA ASN A 64 -5.08 3.19 -2.83
C ASN A 64 -3.65 3.26 -2.29
N ILE A 65 -3.24 2.30 -1.47
CA ILE A 65 -1.87 2.23 -0.94
C ILE A 65 -0.89 1.93 -2.07
N LYS A 66 -1.23 1.06 -3.01
CA LYS A 66 -0.39 0.77 -4.18
C LYS A 66 -0.16 2.01 -5.04
N GLU A 67 -1.21 2.82 -5.25
CA GLU A 67 -1.08 4.10 -5.97
C GLU A 67 -0.17 5.07 -5.25
N LYS A 68 -0.29 5.13 -3.93
CA LYS A 68 0.59 5.96 -3.08
C LYS A 68 2.05 5.53 -3.23
N ILE A 69 2.33 4.22 -3.19
CA ILE A 69 3.67 3.67 -3.39
C ILE A 69 4.22 4.05 -4.77
N THR A 70 3.39 3.98 -5.81
CA THR A 70 3.79 4.36 -7.16
C THR A 70 4.22 5.83 -7.22
N LYS A 71 3.48 6.72 -6.56
CA LYS A 71 3.81 8.15 -6.46
C LYS A 71 5.10 8.37 -5.68
N GLU A 72 5.29 7.64 -4.59
CA GLU A 72 6.50 7.71 -3.77
C GLU A 72 7.74 7.26 -4.56
N LYS A 73 7.62 6.19 -5.34
CA LYS A 73 8.70 5.72 -6.22
C LYS A 73 9.06 6.75 -7.30
N LYS A 74 8.06 7.41 -7.87
CA LYS A 74 8.29 8.51 -8.82
C LYS A 74 9.00 9.68 -8.16
N ALA A 75 8.65 10.00 -6.92
CA ALA A 75 9.32 11.06 -6.17
C ALA A 75 10.80 10.73 -5.95
N ILE A 76 11.13 9.49 -5.60
CA ILE A 76 12.53 9.04 -5.46
C ILE A 76 13.27 9.20 -6.79
N TYR A 77 12.66 8.79 -7.89
CA TYR A 77 13.26 8.92 -9.22
C TYR A 77 13.58 10.39 -9.53
N ARG A 78 12.64 11.29 -9.28
CA ARG A 78 12.82 12.73 -9.52
C ARG A 78 13.92 13.32 -8.63
N LEU A 79 13.98 12.92 -7.37
CA LEU A 79 15.02 13.38 -6.44
C LEU A 79 16.41 12.92 -6.90
N ASN A 80 16.52 11.68 -7.37
CA ASN A 80 17.77 11.17 -7.93
C ASN A 80 18.21 11.96 -9.17
N ARG A 81 17.25 12.36 -10.02
CA ARG A 81 17.54 13.19 -11.19
C ARG A 81 18.04 14.57 -10.79
N VAL A 82 17.44 15.17 -9.77
CA VAL A 82 17.90 16.45 -9.23
C VAL A 82 19.33 16.33 -8.73
N MET A 83 19.66 15.27 -8.01
CA MET A 83 21.03 15.03 -7.54
C MET A 83 22.03 14.93 -8.69
N GLU A 84 21.68 14.23 -9.76
CA GLU A 84 22.52 14.12 -10.94
C GLU A 84 22.76 15.48 -11.60
N LEU A 85 21.74 16.33 -11.65
CA LEU A 85 21.85 17.65 -12.25
C LEU A 85 22.68 18.63 -11.41
N LEU A 86 22.78 18.38 -10.11
CA LEU A 86 23.59 19.22 -9.19
C LEU A 86 25.07 18.85 -9.19
N LYS A 87 25.43 17.74 -9.76
CA LYS A 87 26.82 17.33 -9.94
C LYS A 87 27.37 17.96 -11.22
#